data_446a242310f23646cdf4cc9fdcac07b7
#
_entry.id   446a242310f23646cdf4cc9fdcac07b7
#
_cell.length_a   1.000
_cell.length_b   1.000
_cell.length_c   1.000
_cell.angle_alpha   90.00
_cell.angle_beta   90.00
_cell.angle_gamma   90.00
#
_symmetry.space_group_name_H-M   'P 1'
#
loop_
_entity.id
_entity.type
_entity.pdbx_description
1 polymer ?
#
loop_
_entity_poly.entity_id
_entity_poly.type
_entity_poly.pdbx_seq_one_letter_code
_entity_poly.pdbx_strand_id
1 'polypeptide(L)'
;MINQAFAEQFIRRIRSQTDYNINIMNEHGIIIASCSEERVGTFHATAFRMITNNISINVTEDLTEDLPGVTSPGVNLLLRENLIPVGVIGVSGDPSTVMSLAKLIKLSFESLYDYELQREFLPTASTGAMSHLARLLFVDRPVNIMRIRSQAAELGITEHVNRYPLLIEYVGCESSELVLSRFAEDYPNSPSHSPNDLLFCIGGNLLLLFKQIDETTVATYRNQIRLCIEEIDAWFESQVPGQKSRYICGTVQNRFSYYGRIYEDIMWLYRYRQKKELKVYFLADYLTEY
;
A
#
# COMPACT_ATOMS: atom_id res chain seq x y z
N MET A 1 -4.05 0.41 5.57
CA MET A 1 -4.27 1.08 6.89
C MET A 1 -4.17 2.58 6.68
N ILE A 2 -5.16 3.36 7.09
CA ILE A 2 -5.14 4.83 6.94
C ILE A 2 -4.06 5.41 7.84
N ASN A 3 -3.16 6.22 7.26
CA ASN A 3 -2.13 6.94 8.01
C ASN A 3 -2.79 8.02 8.90
N GLN A 4 -2.56 7.95 10.21
CA GLN A 4 -3.16 8.88 11.18
C GLN A 4 -2.73 10.32 10.91
N ALA A 5 -1.45 10.58 10.63
CA ALA A 5 -0.95 11.93 10.36
C ALA A 5 -1.62 12.56 9.12
N PHE A 6 -1.86 11.76 8.08
CA PHE A 6 -2.62 12.20 6.91
C PHE A 6 -4.08 12.52 7.26
N ALA A 7 -4.75 11.64 8.02
CA ALA A 7 -6.13 11.86 8.46
C ALA A 7 -6.27 13.14 9.29
N GLU A 8 -5.35 13.39 10.22
CA GLU A 8 -5.31 14.62 11.03
C GLU A 8 -5.06 15.86 10.15
N GLN A 9 -4.16 15.77 9.17
CA GLN A 9 -3.91 16.89 8.25
C GLN A 9 -5.14 17.18 7.39
N PHE A 10 -5.85 16.16 6.94
CA PHE A 10 -7.09 16.32 6.20
C PHE A 10 -8.16 17.01 7.05
N ILE A 11 -8.38 16.54 8.28
CA ILE A 11 -9.33 17.16 9.21
C ILE A 11 -8.97 18.62 9.48
N ARG A 12 -7.70 18.94 9.73
CA ARG A 12 -7.27 20.36 9.92
C ARG A 12 -7.63 21.25 8.74
N ARG A 13 -7.52 20.76 7.51
CA ARG A 13 -7.85 21.53 6.29
C ARG A 13 -9.35 21.72 6.12
N ILE A 14 -10.16 20.69 6.42
CA ILE A 14 -11.59 20.75 6.18
C ILE A 14 -12.35 21.44 7.31
N ARG A 15 -11.84 21.40 8.54
CA ARG A 15 -12.46 22.02 9.73
C ARG A 15 -12.76 23.50 9.56
N SER A 16 -11.95 24.23 8.79
CA SER A 16 -12.17 25.65 8.50
C SER A 16 -13.22 25.92 7.42
N GLN A 17 -13.71 24.89 6.73
CA GLN A 17 -14.62 25.01 5.60
C GLN A 17 -16.02 24.50 5.89
N THR A 18 -16.26 23.94 7.09
CA THR A 18 -17.56 23.39 7.47
C THR A 18 -17.76 23.43 8.97
N ASP A 19 -19.01 23.65 9.40
CA ASP A 19 -19.42 23.63 10.81
C ASP A 19 -19.81 22.21 11.28
N TYR A 20 -19.83 21.24 10.37
CA TYR A 20 -20.15 19.86 10.71
C TYR A 20 -18.97 19.15 11.37
N ASN A 21 -19.29 18.30 12.36
CA ASN A 21 -18.28 17.44 12.96
C ASN A 21 -18.00 16.26 12.05
N ILE A 22 -16.73 16.11 11.66
CA ILE A 22 -16.25 15.05 10.78
C ILE A 22 -15.29 14.17 11.57
N ASN A 23 -15.45 12.85 11.44
CA ASN A 23 -14.60 11.85 12.06
C ASN A 23 -14.05 10.90 11.00
N ILE A 24 -12.81 10.48 11.17
CA ILE A 24 -12.18 9.44 10.35
C ILE A 24 -11.82 8.30 11.30
N MET A 25 -12.31 7.10 10.98
CA MET A 25 -12.06 5.86 11.72
C MET A 25 -11.23 4.90 10.90
N ASN A 26 -10.31 4.20 11.56
CA ASN A 26 -9.50 3.17 10.93
C ASN A 26 -10.26 1.84 10.77
N GLU A 27 -9.61 0.82 10.25
CA GLU A 27 -10.15 -0.54 10.03
C GLU A 27 -10.60 -1.25 11.32
N HIS A 28 -10.16 -0.78 12.48
CA HIS A 28 -10.57 -1.30 13.79
C HIS A 28 -11.73 -0.49 14.42
N GLY A 29 -12.27 0.48 13.71
CA GLY A 29 -13.33 1.36 14.22
C GLY A 29 -12.84 2.39 15.24
N ILE A 30 -11.53 2.63 15.36
CA ILE A 30 -10.98 3.67 16.23
C ILE A 30 -10.96 5.00 15.47
N ILE A 31 -11.43 6.05 16.11
CA ILE A 31 -11.36 7.41 15.56
C ILE A 31 -9.91 7.87 15.58
N ILE A 32 -9.30 8.02 14.41
CA ILE A 32 -7.90 8.44 14.25
C ILE A 32 -7.76 9.94 13.99
N ALA A 33 -8.84 10.60 13.53
CA ALA A 33 -8.90 12.06 13.37
C ALA A 33 -10.33 12.55 13.49
N SER A 34 -10.55 13.72 14.09
CA SER A 34 -11.86 14.31 14.34
C SER A 34 -11.79 15.84 14.39
N CYS A 35 -12.89 16.51 13.99
CA CYS A 35 -13.07 17.93 14.30
C CYS A 35 -13.21 18.18 15.81
N SER A 36 -13.65 17.20 16.58
CA SER A 36 -13.74 17.21 18.06
C SER A 36 -12.60 16.36 18.62
N GLU A 37 -11.57 17.02 19.14
CA GLU A 37 -10.31 16.38 19.57
C GLU A 37 -10.50 15.33 20.68
N GLU A 38 -11.47 15.54 21.57
CA GLU A 38 -11.81 14.59 22.64
C GLU A 38 -12.32 13.24 22.15
N ARG A 39 -12.70 13.13 20.88
CA ARG A 39 -13.15 11.87 20.26
C ARG A 39 -12.02 11.02 19.71
N VAL A 40 -10.86 11.60 19.47
CA VAL A 40 -9.71 10.86 18.92
C VAL A 40 -9.29 9.77 19.90
N GLY A 41 -9.02 8.58 19.37
CA GLY A 41 -8.67 7.38 20.15
C GLY A 41 -9.89 6.61 20.70
N THR A 42 -11.12 7.12 20.57
CA THR A 42 -12.31 6.41 21.03
C THR A 42 -12.81 5.40 19.99
N PHE A 43 -13.43 4.32 20.48
CA PHE A 43 -13.99 3.27 19.62
C PHE A 43 -15.39 3.68 19.11
N HIS A 44 -15.65 3.46 17.82
CA HIS A 44 -16.91 3.72 17.16
C HIS A 44 -17.54 2.42 16.66
N ALA A 45 -18.47 1.86 17.43
CA ALA A 45 -19.07 0.55 17.18
C ALA A 45 -19.73 0.42 15.79
N THR A 46 -20.43 1.47 15.34
CA THR A 46 -21.06 1.49 14.01
C THR A 46 -20.02 1.40 12.90
N ALA A 47 -18.91 2.12 12.99
CA ALA A 47 -17.83 2.06 12.01
C ALA A 47 -17.23 0.67 11.93
N PHE A 48 -16.96 0.04 13.06
CA PHE A 48 -16.46 -1.33 13.11
C PHE A 48 -17.44 -2.34 12.47
N ARG A 49 -18.74 -2.22 12.74
CA ARG A 49 -19.77 -3.06 12.08
C ARG A 49 -19.83 -2.85 10.58
N MET A 50 -19.70 -1.60 10.12
CA MET A 50 -19.69 -1.27 8.69
C MET A 50 -18.52 -1.92 7.97
N ILE A 51 -17.33 -1.86 8.56
CA ILE A 51 -16.10 -2.44 7.98
C ILE A 51 -16.23 -3.96 7.93
N THR A 52 -16.59 -4.59 9.05
CA THR A 52 -16.69 -6.05 9.18
C THR A 52 -17.73 -6.64 8.22
N ASN A 53 -18.88 -5.97 8.05
CA ASN A 53 -19.96 -6.44 7.19
C ASN A 53 -19.93 -5.86 5.78
N ASN A 54 -18.97 -4.97 5.48
CA ASN A 54 -18.82 -4.28 4.19
C ASN A 54 -20.09 -3.50 3.74
N ILE A 55 -20.78 -2.85 4.68
CA ILE A 55 -22.01 -2.09 4.47
C ILE A 55 -21.86 -0.61 4.87
N SER A 56 -22.62 0.28 4.23
CA SER A 56 -22.76 1.68 4.67
C SER A 56 -24.00 1.83 5.53
N ILE A 57 -23.90 2.60 6.62
CA ILE A 57 -24.98 2.82 7.59
C ILE A 57 -25.19 4.32 7.75
N ASN A 58 -26.42 4.77 7.56
CA ASN A 58 -26.85 6.11 7.94
C ASN A 58 -27.48 6.02 9.34
N VAL A 59 -27.08 6.89 10.24
CA VAL A 59 -27.60 6.94 11.60
C VAL A 59 -28.65 8.05 11.65
N THR A 60 -29.91 7.67 11.82
CA THR A 60 -31.03 8.57 12.11
C THR A 60 -31.19 8.78 13.61
N GLU A 61 -32.01 9.75 14.03
CA GLU A 61 -32.27 9.99 15.44
C GLU A 61 -32.80 8.74 16.16
N ASP A 62 -33.70 8.00 15.52
CA ASP A 62 -34.28 6.76 16.06
C ASP A 62 -33.24 5.65 16.29
N LEU A 63 -32.11 5.66 15.59
CA LEU A 63 -31.06 4.66 15.72
C LEU A 63 -29.96 5.03 16.72
N THR A 64 -29.92 6.27 17.21
CA THR A 64 -28.91 6.70 18.18
C THR A 64 -29.05 6.01 19.52
N GLU A 65 -30.29 5.68 19.93
CA GLU A 65 -30.58 4.97 21.19
C GLU A 65 -30.16 3.49 21.16
N ASP A 66 -30.16 2.87 19.96
CA ASP A 66 -29.89 1.44 19.79
C ASP A 66 -28.40 1.13 19.49
N LEU A 67 -27.58 2.15 19.24
CA LEU A 67 -26.19 1.98 18.83
C LEU A 67 -25.21 2.51 19.90
N PRO A 68 -24.53 1.61 20.64
CA PRO A 68 -23.55 2.02 21.64
C PRO A 68 -22.44 2.91 21.07
N GLY A 69 -22.19 4.05 21.71
CA GLY A 69 -21.15 5.00 21.30
C GLY A 69 -21.56 5.99 20.20
N VAL A 70 -22.81 5.96 19.74
CA VAL A 70 -23.37 6.95 18.83
C VAL A 70 -24.08 8.02 19.67
N THR A 71 -23.66 9.27 19.55
CA THR A 71 -24.20 10.39 20.36
C THR A 71 -25.05 11.37 19.55
N SER A 72 -25.08 11.23 18.24
CA SER A 72 -25.82 12.14 17.35
C SER A 72 -26.10 11.49 15.99
N PRO A 73 -27.19 11.93 15.31
CA PRO A 73 -27.46 11.53 13.93
C PRO A 73 -26.29 11.86 13.00
N GLY A 74 -26.16 11.09 11.93
CA GLY A 74 -25.11 11.35 10.97
C GLY A 74 -25.07 10.34 9.82
N VAL A 75 -24.17 10.61 8.90
CA VAL A 75 -23.86 9.74 7.76
C VAL A 75 -22.49 9.14 7.95
N ASN A 76 -22.40 7.82 7.86
CA ASN A 76 -21.14 7.07 7.89
C ASN A 76 -20.93 6.37 6.55
N LEU A 77 -19.80 6.63 5.90
CA LEU A 77 -19.46 6.08 4.60
C LEU A 77 -18.14 5.31 4.67
N LEU A 78 -18.13 4.10 4.11
CA LEU A 78 -16.91 3.30 4.00
C LEU A 78 -15.88 3.99 3.11
N LEU A 79 -14.68 4.12 3.62
CA LEU A 79 -13.49 4.44 2.85
C LEU A 79 -12.91 3.15 2.28
N ARG A 80 -12.58 3.17 0.98
CA ARG A 80 -12.13 1.98 0.28
C ARG A 80 -10.81 2.22 -0.43
N GLU A 81 -9.98 1.22 -0.41
CA GLU A 81 -8.79 1.12 -1.22
C GLU A 81 -8.91 -0.16 -2.07
N ASN A 82 -8.91 -0.01 -3.39
CA ASN A 82 -9.12 -1.15 -4.32
C ASN A 82 -10.31 -2.06 -3.94
N LEU A 83 -11.46 -1.44 -3.63
CA LEU A 83 -12.71 -2.08 -3.18
C LEU A 83 -12.69 -2.66 -1.75
N ILE A 84 -11.55 -2.67 -1.07
CA ILE A 84 -11.43 -3.16 0.30
C ILE A 84 -11.72 -2.03 1.29
N PRO A 85 -12.60 -2.24 2.29
CA PRO A 85 -12.84 -1.26 3.34
C PRO A 85 -11.56 -1.05 4.17
N VAL A 86 -11.06 0.20 4.21
CA VAL A 86 -9.87 0.58 4.98
C VAL A 86 -10.19 1.48 6.17
N GLY A 87 -11.44 1.95 6.25
CA GLY A 87 -11.91 2.80 7.31
C GLY A 87 -13.31 3.34 7.05
N VAL A 88 -13.71 4.31 7.83
CA VAL A 88 -15.01 5.00 7.72
C VAL A 88 -14.80 6.50 7.88
N ILE A 89 -15.53 7.29 7.11
CA ILE A 89 -15.70 8.71 7.36
C ILE A 89 -17.12 8.96 7.85
N GLY A 90 -17.25 9.66 8.98
CA GLY A 90 -18.51 10.04 9.59
C GLY A 90 -18.70 11.55 9.55
N VAL A 91 -19.90 12.00 9.20
CA VAL A 91 -20.32 13.41 9.23
C VAL A 91 -21.57 13.52 10.09
N SER A 92 -21.50 14.27 11.17
CA SER A 92 -22.63 14.49 12.09
C SER A 92 -23.65 15.47 11.50
N GLY A 93 -24.92 15.21 11.71
CA GLY A 93 -26.04 16.04 11.26
C GLY A 93 -27.18 15.19 10.67
N ASP A 94 -28.30 15.83 10.34
CA ASP A 94 -29.42 15.15 9.69
C ASP A 94 -28.95 14.50 8.37
N PRO A 95 -29.11 13.16 8.21
CA PRO A 95 -28.71 12.45 7.01
C PRO A 95 -29.25 13.02 5.70
N SER A 96 -30.47 13.58 5.70
CA SER A 96 -31.06 14.20 4.51
C SER A 96 -30.29 15.45 4.07
N THR A 97 -29.69 16.16 5.01
CA THR A 97 -28.95 17.39 4.78
C THR A 97 -27.48 17.13 4.47
N VAL A 98 -26.84 16.22 5.23
CA VAL A 98 -25.37 16.06 5.17
C VAL A 98 -24.90 14.99 4.17
N MET A 99 -25.79 14.18 3.59
CA MET A 99 -25.42 13.07 2.69
C MET A 99 -24.55 13.52 1.50
N SER A 100 -24.95 14.61 0.84
CA SER A 100 -24.19 15.09 -0.34
C SER A 100 -22.81 15.61 0.07
N LEU A 101 -22.73 16.31 1.18
CA LEU A 101 -21.48 16.78 1.76
C LEU A 101 -20.58 15.59 2.16
N ALA A 102 -21.14 14.60 2.85
CA ALA A 102 -20.40 13.41 3.27
C ALA A 102 -19.79 12.64 2.07
N LYS A 103 -20.54 12.53 0.96
CA LYS A 103 -20.05 11.92 -0.29
C LYS A 103 -18.90 12.72 -0.90
N LEU A 104 -18.99 14.06 -0.92
CA LEU A 104 -17.92 14.92 -1.44
C LEU A 104 -16.67 14.84 -0.57
N ILE A 105 -16.82 14.87 0.76
CA ILE A 105 -15.71 14.73 1.70
C ILE A 105 -15.03 13.36 1.54
N LYS A 106 -15.83 12.30 1.44
CA LYS A 106 -15.33 10.95 1.17
C LYS A 106 -14.49 10.90 -0.12
N LEU A 107 -15.05 11.41 -1.22
CA LEU A 107 -14.35 11.44 -2.52
C LEU A 107 -13.05 12.24 -2.45
N SER A 108 -13.08 13.40 -1.80
CA SER A 108 -11.90 14.25 -1.60
C SER A 108 -10.83 13.53 -0.76
N PHE A 109 -11.25 12.85 0.31
CA PHE A 109 -10.34 12.08 1.15
C PHE A 109 -9.70 10.94 0.37
N GLU A 110 -10.50 10.12 -0.32
CA GLU A 110 -10.01 8.99 -1.12
C GLU A 110 -9.04 9.47 -2.21
N SER A 111 -9.38 10.53 -2.96
CA SER A 111 -8.50 11.08 -4.01
C SER A 111 -7.17 11.60 -3.46
N LEU A 112 -7.19 12.30 -2.32
CA LEU A 112 -5.97 12.81 -1.70
C LEU A 112 -5.16 11.68 -1.05
N TYR A 113 -5.84 10.69 -0.49
CA TYR A 113 -5.19 9.52 0.10
C TYR A 113 -4.50 8.67 -0.96
N ASP A 114 -5.15 8.43 -2.09
CA ASP A 114 -4.55 7.76 -3.26
C ASP A 114 -3.34 8.55 -3.77
N TYR A 115 -3.43 9.87 -3.84
CA TYR A 115 -2.29 10.72 -4.22
C TYR A 115 -1.12 10.62 -3.22
N GLU A 116 -1.37 10.63 -1.91
CA GLU A 116 -0.32 10.47 -0.89
C GLU A 116 0.30 9.07 -0.95
N LEU A 117 -0.51 8.01 -1.11
CA LEU A 117 0.00 6.65 -1.33
C LEU A 117 0.90 6.58 -2.57
N GLN A 118 0.47 7.19 -3.67
CA GLN A 118 1.28 7.28 -4.88
C GLN A 118 2.57 8.05 -4.66
N ARG A 119 2.53 9.12 -3.87
CA ARG A 119 3.69 9.96 -3.55
C ARG A 119 4.67 9.26 -2.61
N GLU A 120 4.21 8.54 -1.60
CA GLU A 120 5.07 7.73 -0.73
C GLU A 120 5.78 6.62 -1.51
N PHE A 121 5.14 6.11 -2.58
CA PHE A 121 5.67 5.05 -3.45
C PHE A 121 6.37 5.57 -4.72
N LEU A 122 6.58 6.88 -4.85
CA LEU A 122 7.42 7.39 -5.94
C LEU A 122 8.88 7.00 -5.68
N PRO A 123 9.55 6.37 -6.65
CA PRO A 123 10.95 5.99 -6.51
C PRO A 123 11.83 7.21 -6.25
N THR A 124 12.37 7.34 -5.05
CA THR A 124 13.16 8.49 -4.63
C THR A 124 14.64 8.38 -4.97
N ALA A 125 15.14 7.19 -5.29
CA ALA A 125 16.58 6.92 -5.43
C ALA A 125 17.02 6.32 -6.77
N SER A 126 16.11 6.09 -7.73
CA SER A 126 16.52 5.61 -9.06
C SER A 126 16.81 6.77 -10.01
N THR A 127 17.71 6.58 -10.98
CA THR A 127 17.93 7.55 -12.07
C THR A 127 16.59 7.95 -12.69
N GLY A 128 16.43 9.19 -13.12
CA GLY A 128 15.15 9.73 -13.61
C GLY A 128 14.40 8.85 -14.61
N ALA A 129 15.13 8.07 -15.43
CA ALA A 129 14.56 7.16 -16.42
C ALA A 129 13.91 5.90 -15.79
N MET A 130 14.51 5.29 -14.77
CA MET A 130 13.93 4.15 -14.03
C MET A 130 12.72 4.59 -13.20
N SER A 131 12.77 5.77 -12.60
CA SER A 131 11.63 6.36 -11.89
C SER A 131 10.45 6.60 -12.83
N HIS A 132 10.72 7.07 -14.06
CA HIS A 132 9.68 7.24 -15.07
C HIS A 132 9.06 5.89 -15.49
N LEU A 133 9.88 4.86 -15.70
CA LEU A 133 9.38 3.51 -16.00
C LEU A 133 8.52 2.95 -14.86
N ALA A 134 8.96 3.10 -13.60
CA ALA A 134 8.21 2.66 -12.43
C ALA A 134 6.82 3.34 -12.36
N ARG A 135 6.77 4.64 -12.63
CA ARG A 135 5.51 5.38 -12.67
C ARG A 135 4.57 4.86 -13.76
N LEU A 136 5.08 4.60 -14.97
CA LEU A 136 4.29 4.02 -16.07
C LEU A 136 3.77 2.62 -15.73
N LEU A 137 4.55 1.81 -15.01
CA LEU A 137 4.21 0.45 -14.64
C LEU A 137 3.20 0.37 -13.50
N PHE A 138 3.38 1.21 -12.46
CA PHE A 138 2.72 1.01 -11.18
C PHE A 138 1.67 2.09 -10.84
N VAL A 139 1.79 3.28 -11.41
CA VAL A 139 0.99 4.46 -11.02
C VAL A 139 0.04 4.91 -12.12
N ASP A 140 0.54 5.11 -13.35
CA ASP A 140 -0.25 5.73 -14.41
C ASP A 140 -1.42 4.82 -14.84
N ARG A 141 -2.64 5.36 -14.81
CA ARG A 141 -3.85 4.68 -15.28
C ARG A 141 -4.62 5.58 -16.27
N PRO A 142 -5.14 5.05 -17.34
CA PRO A 142 -5.05 3.65 -17.82
C PRO A 142 -3.64 3.28 -18.26
N VAL A 143 -3.29 2.00 -18.13
CA VAL A 143 -1.97 1.47 -18.51
C VAL A 143 -1.71 1.67 -20.01
N ASN A 144 -0.66 2.41 -20.34
CA ASN A 144 -0.25 2.61 -21.73
C ASN A 144 0.96 1.72 -22.06
N ILE A 145 0.68 0.51 -22.55
CA ILE A 145 1.71 -0.48 -22.83
C ILE A 145 2.73 -0.03 -23.87
N MET A 146 2.34 0.81 -24.83
CA MET A 146 3.25 1.32 -25.87
C MET A 146 4.29 2.26 -25.27
N ARG A 147 3.89 3.14 -24.36
CA ARG A 147 4.80 4.04 -23.63
C ARG A 147 5.74 3.25 -22.73
N ILE A 148 5.22 2.23 -22.03
CA ILE A 148 6.03 1.35 -21.19
C ILE A 148 7.11 0.65 -22.03
N ARG A 149 6.74 0.08 -23.18
CA ARG A 149 7.69 -0.58 -24.10
C ARG A 149 8.74 0.37 -24.65
N SER A 150 8.33 1.57 -25.06
CA SER A 150 9.27 2.61 -25.54
C SER A 150 10.29 2.96 -24.46
N GLN A 151 9.82 3.26 -23.25
CA GLN A 151 10.69 3.60 -22.13
C GLN A 151 11.60 2.45 -21.70
N ALA A 152 11.08 1.23 -21.68
CA ALA A 152 11.86 0.02 -21.38
C ALA A 152 12.95 -0.21 -22.43
N ALA A 153 12.62 -0.04 -23.72
CA ALA A 153 13.58 -0.19 -24.81
C ALA A 153 14.73 0.85 -24.73
N GLU A 154 14.43 2.10 -24.38
CA GLU A 154 15.45 3.14 -24.13
C GLU A 154 16.42 2.77 -23.00
N LEU A 155 15.95 1.99 -22.04
CA LEU A 155 16.72 1.49 -20.89
C LEU A 155 17.39 0.13 -21.17
N GLY A 156 17.25 -0.44 -22.38
CA GLY A 156 17.74 -1.75 -22.72
C GLY A 156 17.02 -2.90 -22.03
N ILE A 157 15.82 -2.63 -21.48
CA ILE A 157 15.03 -3.61 -20.74
C ILE A 157 14.17 -4.42 -21.71
N THR A 158 14.33 -5.74 -21.68
CA THR A 158 13.58 -6.67 -22.51
C THR A 158 12.28 -7.10 -21.83
N GLU A 159 11.13 -7.01 -22.56
CA GLU A 159 9.88 -7.67 -22.17
C GLU A 159 10.05 -9.21 -22.23
N HIS A 160 9.14 -10.02 -22.18
CA HIS A 160 9.15 -11.49 -22.37
C HIS A 160 10.27 -12.25 -21.63
N VAL A 161 10.84 -11.67 -20.60
CA VAL A 161 11.75 -12.32 -19.66
C VAL A 161 10.94 -12.74 -18.44
N ASN A 162 11.08 -14.00 -18.03
CA ASN A 162 10.44 -14.48 -16.81
C ASN A 162 11.08 -13.80 -15.60
N ARG A 163 10.29 -13.08 -14.84
CA ARG A 163 10.72 -12.43 -13.59
C ARG A 163 9.74 -12.74 -12.48
N TYR A 164 10.25 -12.98 -11.29
CA TYR A 164 9.40 -12.95 -10.09
C TYR A 164 9.60 -11.63 -9.36
N PRO A 165 8.51 -10.99 -8.94
CA PRO A 165 8.60 -9.81 -8.11
C PRO A 165 8.83 -10.20 -6.66
N LEU A 166 9.80 -9.54 -6.04
CA LEU A 166 10.19 -9.68 -4.64
C LEU A 166 10.13 -8.30 -3.99
N LEU A 167 9.15 -8.09 -3.13
CA LEU A 167 9.15 -6.92 -2.26
C LEU A 167 10.07 -7.20 -1.08
N ILE A 168 10.99 -6.30 -0.83
CA ILE A 168 11.98 -6.34 0.25
C ILE A 168 11.60 -5.24 1.23
N GLU A 169 11.23 -5.61 2.45
CA GLU A 169 11.01 -4.67 3.55
C GLU A 169 12.22 -4.70 4.49
N TYR A 170 12.89 -3.58 4.61
CA TYR A 170 13.92 -3.42 5.61
C TYR A 170 13.30 -2.99 6.93
N VAL A 171 13.48 -3.81 7.99
CA VAL A 171 12.92 -3.56 9.32
C VAL A 171 14.04 -3.07 10.22
N GLY A 172 14.31 -1.80 10.18
CA GLY A 172 15.42 -1.18 10.92
C GLY A 172 15.13 0.25 11.35
N CYS A 173 16.15 0.90 11.90
CA CYS A 173 16.06 2.24 12.46
C CYS A 173 16.03 3.36 11.38
N GLU A 174 16.12 4.62 11.83
CA GLU A 174 15.90 5.88 11.08
C GLU A 174 16.70 6.10 9.78
N SER A 175 17.60 5.19 9.41
CA SER A 175 18.45 5.32 8.20
C SER A 175 18.04 4.41 7.05
N SER A 176 16.82 3.90 7.03
CA SER A 176 16.37 2.90 6.04
C SER A 176 16.56 3.33 4.58
N GLU A 177 16.23 4.56 4.23
CA GLU A 177 16.38 5.08 2.86
C GLU A 177 17.84 5.08 2.39
N LEU A 178 18.77 5.45 3.28
CA LEU A 178 20.20 5.47 2.94
C LEU A 178 20.74 4.05 2.73
N VAL A 179 20.33 3.10 3.58
CA VAL A 179 20.74 1.69 3.45
C VAL A 179 20.19 1.09 2.16
N LEU A 180 18.91 1.36 1.84
CA LEU A 180 18.27 0.86 0.64
C LEU A 180 18.83 1.50 -0.64
N SER A 181 19.18 2.79 -0.61
CA SER A 181 19.85 3.46 -1.74
C SER A 181 21.22 2.82 -2.01
N ARG A 182 22.00 2.56 -0.97
CA ARG A 182 23.30 1.88 -1.09
C ARG A 182 23.14 0.45 -1.62
N PHE A 183 22.13 -0.29 -1.14
CA PHE A 183 21.82 -1.60 -1.70
C PHE A 183 21.51 -1.52 -3.19
N ALA A 184 20.72 -0.56 -3.62
CA ALA A 184 20.37 -0.39 -5.03
C ALA A 184 21.59 -0.06 -5.90
N GLU A 185 22.57 0.68 -5.36
CA GLU A 185 23.85 0.96 -6.04
C GLU A 185 24.76 -0.27 -6.12
N ASP A 186 24.79 -1.09 -5.07
CA ASP A 186 25.65 -2.28 -4.98
C ASP A 186 25.06 -3.51 -5.70
N TYR A 187 23.74 -3.60 -5.80
CA TYR A 187 23.04 -4.77 -6.34
C TYR A 187 23.51 -5.20 -7.74
N PRO A 188 23.83 -4.30 -8.69
CA PRO A 188 24.39 -4.69 -9.99
C PRO A 188 25.70 -5.47 -9.91
N ASN A 189 26.43 -5.38 -8.81
CA ASN A 189 27.67 -6.11 -8.55
C ASN A 189 27.46 -7.40 -7.73
N SER A 190 26.21 -7.71 -7.36
CA SER A 190 25.86 -8.92 -6.60
C SER A 190 26.02 -10.17 -7.48
N PRO A 191 26.50 -11.30 -6.91
CA PRO A 191 26.60 -12.58 -7.64
C PRO A 191 25.26 -13.07 -8.19
N SER A 192 24.14 -12.76 -7.53
CA SER A 192 22.80 -13.12 -8.01
C SER A 192 22.24 -12.18 -9.06
N HIS A 193 22.88 -11.04 -9.33
CA HIS A 193 22.37 -10.09 -10.31
C HIS A 193 22.31 -10.69 -11.72
N SER A 194 21.20 -10.48 -12.39
CA SER A 194 21.01 -10.81 -13.82
C SER A 194 20.75 -9.55 -14.63
N PRO A 195 21.24 -9.48 -15.90
CA PRO A 195 21.12 -8.25 -16.71
C PRO A 195 19.69 -7.75 -16.93
N ASN A 196 18.70 -8.63 -16.77
CA ASN A 196 17.29 -8.28 -16.92
C ASN A 196 16.56 -8.10 -15.57
N ASP A 197 17.27 -8.02 -14.46
CA ASP A 197 16.69 -7.66 -13.18
C ASP A 197 16.24 -6.20 -13.19
N LEU A 198 15.11 -5.91 -12.53
CA LEU A 198 14.61 -4.55 -12.40
C LEU A 198 14.43 -4.25 -10.92
N LEU A 199 15.20 -3.31 -10.40
CA LEU A 199 15.14 -2.90 -9.01
C LEU A 199 14.54 -1.49 -8.92
N PHE A 200 13.50 -1.34 -8.12
CA PHE A 200 12.80 -0.09 -7.86
C PHE A 200 12.84 0.23 -6.37
N CYS A 201 13.26 1.44 -6.02
CA CYS A 201 13.05 1.98 -4.68
C CYS A 201 11.60 2.52 -4.62
N ILE A 202 10.78 1.95 -3.73
CA ILE A 202 9.35 2.29 -3.66
C ILE A 202 9.07 3.39 -2.64
N GLY A 203 10.09 3.76 -1.87
CA GLY A 203 10.00 4.75 -0.80
C GLY A 203 9.98 4.13 0.59
N GLY A 204 10.26 4.93 1.61
CA GLY A 204 10.34 4.48 2.99
C GLY A 204 11.40 3.40 3.18
N ASN A 205 10.96 2.23 3.59
CA ASN A 205 11.82 1.07 3.87
C ASN A 205 11.61 -0.09 2.87
N LEU A 206 11.14 0.20 1.64
CA LEU A 206 10.72 -0.79 0.66
C LEU A 206 11.53 -0.72 -0.66
N LEU A 207 11.95 -1.89 -1.13
CA LEU A 207 12.44 -2.12 -2.49
C LEU A 207 11.56 -3.16 -3.20
N LEU A 208 11.39 -3.01 -4.50
CA LEU A 208 10.74 -4.00 -5.35
C LEU A 208 11.72 -4.48 -6.41
N LEU A 209 12.12 -5.74 -6.31
CA LEU A 209 12.99 -6.41 -7.25
C LEU A 209 12.17 -7.33 -8.15
N PHE A 210 12.18 -7.12 -9.46
CA PHE A 210 11.75 -8.10 -10.45
C PHE A 210 12.98 -8.90 -10.87
N LYS A 211 13.17 -10.05 -10.24
CA LYS A 211 14.33 -10.92 -10.44
C LYS A 211 14.12 -11.84 -11.63
N GLN A 212 15.02 -11.81 -12.59
CA GLN A 212 15.03 -12.77 -13.69
C GLN A 212 15.19 -14.20 -13.16
N ILE A 213 14.44 -15.12 -13.76
CA ILE A 213 14.58 -16.56 -13.55
C ILE A 213 14.60 -17.30 -14.89
N ASP A 214 15.43 -18.31 -14.99
CA ASP A 214 15.57 -19.13 -16.20
C ASP A 214 14.63 -20.33 -16.18
N GLU A 215 14.23 -20.79 -14.99
CA GLU A 215 13.39 -21.96 -14.79
C GLU A 215 12.02 -21.61 -14.22
N THR A 216 10.98 -22.27 -14.72
CA THR A 216 9.58 -21.98 -14.41
C THR A 216 8.89 -23.04 -13.55
N THR A 217 9.58 -24.11 -13.14
CA THR A 217 9.00 -25.11 -12.24
C THR A 217 8.92 -24.57 -10.81
N VAL A 218 7.79 -24.81 -10.13
CA VAL A 218 7.53 -24.26 -8.79
C VAL A 218 8.63 -24.65 -7.78
N ALA A 219 9.19 -25.86 -7.89
CA ALA A 219 10.22 -26.32 -6.96
C ALA A 219 11.55 -25.59 -7.14
N THR A 220 11.99 -25.40 -8.38
CA THR A 220 13.26 -24.73 -8.71
C THR A 220 13.18 -23.24 -8.48
N TYR A 221 12.06 -22.60 -8.83
CA TYR A 221 11.90 -21.16 -8.64
C TYR A 221 11.88 -20.75 -7.14
N ARG A 222 11.24 -21.53 -6.26
CA ARG A 222 11.30 -21.29 -4.81
C ARG A 222 12.71 -21.42 -4.22
N ASN A 223 13.53 -22.32 -4.76
CA ASN A 223 14.93 -22.43 -4.37
C ASN A 223 15.75 -21.21 -4.82
N GLN A 224 15.55 -20.74 -6.05
CA GLN A 224 16.22 -19.54 -6.56
C GLN A 224 15.85 -18.30 -5.73
N ILE A 225 14.57 -18.16 -5.37
CA ILE A 225 14.11 -17.09 -4.46
C ILE A 225 14.84 -17.17 -3.12
N ARG A 226 14.95 -18.36 -2.53
CA ARG A 226 15.60 -18.52 -1.22
C ARG A 226 17.07 -18.13 -1.29
N LEU A 227 17.81 -18.56 -2.32
CA LEU A 227 19.21 -18.19 -2.52
C LEU A 227 19.36 -16.67 -2.70
N CYS A 228 18.50 -16.04 -3.48
CA CYS A 228 18.49 -14.60 -3.65
C CYS A 228 18.23 -13.87 -2.31
N ILE A 229 17.30 -14.34 -1.49
CA ILE A 229 17.02 -13.79 -0.17
C ILE A 229 18.22 -13.96 0.77
N GLU A 230 18.88 -15.12 0.76
CA GLU A 230 20.08 -15.37 1.59
C GLU A 230 21.22 -14.40 1.23
N GLU A 231 21.43 -14.09 -0.03
CA GLU A 231 22.42 -13.10 -0.46
C GLU A 231 22.04 -11.67 -0.07
N ILE A 232 20.77 -11.30 -0.22
CA ILE A 232 20.27 -9.99 0.20
C ILE A 232 20.42 -9.83 1.71
N ASP A 233 20.07 -10.85 2.49
CA ASP A 233 20.27 -10.86 3.94
C ASP A 233 21.74 -10.73 4.33
N ALA A 234 22.62 -11.46 3.66
CA ALA A 234 24.07 -11.38 3.90
C ALA A 234 24.61 -9.98 3.63
N TRP A 235 24.13 -9.33 2.57
CA TRP A 235 24.48 -7.94 2.29
C TRP A 235 24.00 -7.00 3.41
N PHE A 236 22.72 -7.09 3.83
CA PHE A 236 22.20 -6.26 4.92
C PHE A 236 22.94 -6.48 6.21
N GLU A 237 23.21 -7.73 6.59
CA GLU A 237 23.97 -8.07 7.80
C GLU A 237 25.39 -7.49 7.77
N SER A 238 26.02 -7.43 6.58
CA SER A 238 27.36 -6.82 6.42
C SER A 238 27.34 -5.30 6.60
N GLN A 239 26.24 -4.63 6.23
CA GLN A 239 26.13 -3.18 6.31
C GLN A 239 25.60 -2.70 7.68
N VAL A 240 24.60 -3.41 8.21
CA VAL A 240 23.93 -3.07 9.48
C VAL A 240 23.62 -4.35 10.27
N PRO A 241 24.59 -4.85 11.06
CA PRO A 241 24.44 -6.09 11.81
C PRO A 241 23.23 -6.12 12.74
N GLY A 242 22.54 -7.26 12.80
CA GLY A 242 21.41 -7.48 13.70
C GLY A 242 20.07 -6.92 13.20
N GLN A 243 20.01 -6.34 12.00
CA GLN A 243 18.76 -5.86 11.41
C GLN A 243 17.98 -6.99 10.74
N LYS A 244 16.67 -6.78 10.62
CA LYS A 244 15.77 -7.77 10.02
C LYS A 244 15.24 -7.29 8.68
N SER A 245 15.05 -8.26 7.77
CA SER A 245 14.36 -8.05 6.50
C SER A 245 13.16 -8.96 6.42
N ARG A 246 12.12 -8.53 5.71
CA ARG A 246 10.95 -9.34 5.36
C ARG A 246 10.74 -9.28 3.86
N TYR A 247 10.17 -10.35 3.33
CA TYR A 247 10.05 -10.54 1.89
C TYR A 247 8.64 -10.96 1.51
N ILE A 248 8.13 -10.39 0.42
CA ILE A 248 6.87 -10.83 -0.18
C ILE A 248 7.15 -11.18 -1.63
N CYS A 249 6.91 -12.43 -1.97
CA CYS A 249 7.13 -12.98 -3.30
C CYS A 249 5.81 -13.02 -4.07
N GLY A 250 5.77 -12.37 -5.22
CA GLY A 250 4.65 -12.46 -6.15
C GLY A 250 4.74 -13.68 -7.05
N THR A 251 3.89 -13.72 -8.07
CA THR A 251 3.88 -14.76 -9.11
C THR A 251 4.77 -14.35 -10.28
N VAL A 252 5.37 -15.33 -10.96
CA VAL A 252 6.23 -15.10 -12.13
C VAL A 252 5.46 -14.39 -13.23
N GLN A 253 6.08 -13.36 -13.81
CA GLN A 253 5.52 -12.55 -14.90
C GLN A 253 6.55 -12.37 -16.01
N ASN A 254 6.06 -12.32 -17.26
CA ASN A 254 6.91 -12.06 -18.44
C ASN A 254 6.34 -10.98 -19.37
N ARG A 255 5.30 -10.25 -18.95
CA ARG A 255 4.71 -9.15 -19.72
C ARG A 255 4.53 -7.92 -18.83
N PHE A 256 4.96 -6.77 -19.29
CA PHE A 256 4.81 -5.51 -18.57
C PHE A 256 3.36 -5.16 -18.22
N SER A 257 2.39 -5.61 -19.04
CA SER A 257 0.96 -5.38 -18.79
C SER A 257 0.46 -5.95 -17.47
N TYR A 258 1.14 -6.94 -16.90
CA TYR A 258 0.77 -7.57 -15.61
C TYR A 258 1.54 -7.00 -14.40
N TYR A 259 2.61 -6.22 -14.62
CA TYR A 259 3.46 -5.73 -13.53
C TYR A 259 2.70 -4.81 -12.56
N GLY A 260 1.81 -3.95 -13.09
CA GLY A 260 0.99 -3.09 -12.25
C GLY A 260 0.06 -3.89 -11.34
N ARG A 261 -0.61 -4.93 -11.90
CA ARG A 261 -1.52 -5.76 -11.11
C ARG A 261 -0.79 -6.56 -10.04
N ILE A 262 0.32 -7.23 -10.39
CA ILE A 262 1.07 -8.00 -9.40
C ILE A 262 1.68 -7.10 -8.31
N TYR A 263 2.03 -5.86 -8.64
CA TYR A 263 2.43 -4.86 -7.67
C TYR A 263 1.30 -4.55 -6.68
N GLU A 264 0.07 -4.32 -7.16
CA GLU A 264 -1.12 -4.10 -6.35
C GLU A 264 -1.39 -5.30 -5.41
N ASP A 265 -1.29 -6.52 -5.93
CA ASP A 265 -1.49 -7.77 -5.16
C ASP A 265 -0.41 -7.93 -4.06
N ILE A 266 0.86 -7.63 -4.36
CA ILE A 266 1.96 -7.66 -3.39
C ILE A 266 1.75 -6.60 -2.31
N MET A 267 1.39 -5.38 -2.71
CA MET A 267 1.14 -4.28 -1.77
C MET A 267 -0.10 -4.54 -0.92
N TRP A 268 -1.11 -5.20 -1.47
CA TRP A 268 -2.23 -5.70 -0.68
C TRP A 268 -1.74 -6.67 0.39
N LEU A 269 -0.98 -7.71 0.03
CA LEU A 269 -0.45 -8.68 1.00
C LEU A 269 0.47 -8.00 2.02
N TYR A 270 1.29 -7.03 1.61
CA TYR A 270 2.12 -6.24 2.50
C TYR A 270 1.32 -5.52 3.60
N ARG A 271 0.18 -4.93 3.23
CA ARG A 271 -0.68 -4.19 4.15
C ARG A 271 -1.53 -5.09 5.03
N TYR A 272 -2.03 -6.19 4.49
CA TYR A 272 -3.01 -7.06 5.13
C TYR A 272 -2.46 -8.38 5.65
N ARG A 273 -1.14 -8.58 5.59
CA ARG A 273 -0.52 -9.77 6.16
C ARG A 273 -0.91 -9.92 7.63
N GLN A 274 -1.48 -11.08 7.96
CA GLN A 274 -1.88 -11.40 9.34
C GLN A 274 -0.66 -11.47 10.26
N LYS A 275 -0.89 -11.33 11.57
CA LYS A 275 0.08 -11.28 12.70
C LYS A 275 1.11 -12.44 12.80
N LYS A 276 1.13 -13.38 11.86
CA LYS A 276 2.22 -14.36 11.79
C LYS A 276 3.45 -13.64 11.24
N GLU A 277 4.42 -13.39 12.07
CA GLU A 277 5.70 -12.82 11.67
C GLU A 277 6.51 -13.85 10.87
N LEU A 278 6.16 -14.03 9.61
CA LEU A 278 6.96 -14.82 8.68
C LEU A 278 8.05 -13.91 8.10
N LYS A 279 9.21 -14.50 7.84
CA LYS A 279 10.29 -13.80 7.12
C LYS A 279 9.98 -13.67 5.63
N VAL A 280 9.33 -14.67 5.05
CA VAL A 280 8.98 -14.73 3.63
C VAL A 280 7.50 -15.10 3.47
N TYR A 281 6.79 -14.30 2.69
CA TYR A 281 5.40 -14.50 2.30
C TYR A 281 5.34 -14.80 0.80
N PHE A 282 4.64 -15.84 0.40
CA PHE A 282 4.37 -16.13 -1.02
C PHE A 282 2.93 -15.77 -1.33
N LEU A 283 2.72 -14.88 -2.27
CA LEU A 283 1.36 -14.46 -2.68
C LEU A 283 0.50 -15.66 -3.10
N ALA A 284 1.09 -16.65 -3.77
CA ALA A 284 0.40 -17.86 -4.18
C ALA A 284 -0.25 -18.64 -3.04
N ASP A 285 0.30 -18.57 -1.82
CA ASP A 285 -0.24 -19.28 -0.66
C ASP A 285 -1.51 -18.59 -0.10
N TYR A 286 -1.77 -17.34 -0.51
CA TYR A 286 -2.92 -16.53 -0.07
C TYR A 286 -4.02 -16.41 -1.14
N LEU A 287 -3.71 -16.66 -2.42
CA LEU A 287 -4.69 -16.59 -3.50
C LEU A 287 -5.66 -17.77 -3.54
N THR A 288 -5.39 -18.84 -2.79
CA THR A 288 -6.26 -20.03 -2.72
C THR A 288 -7.35 -19.93 -1.65
N GLU A 289 -7.35 -18.86 -0.85
CA GLU A 289 -8.33 -18.62 0.22
C GLU A 289 -9.45 -17.66 -0.18
N TYR A 290 -9.51 -17.24 -1.47
CA TYR A 290 -10.54 -16.35 -2.01
C TYR A 290 -11.33 -17.00 -3.13
#